data_49f60a091890d4f5b72556280aff3dd5
#
_entry.id   49f60a091890d4f5b72556280aff3dd5
#
_cell.length_a   1.000
_cell.length_b   1.000
_cell.length_c   1.000
_cell.angle_alpha   90.00
_cell.angle_beta   90.00
_cell.angle_gamma   90.00
#
_symmetry.space_group_name_H-M   'P 1'
#
loop_
_entity.id
_entity.type
_entity.pdbx_description
1 polymer ?
#
loop_
_entity_poly.entity_id
_entity_poly.type
_entity_poly.pdbx_seq_one_letter_code
_entity_poly.pdbx_strand_id
1 'polypeptide(L)'
;MKKYLFMILIFLISTSAQSKNFKKVYFAGGCFWCMEESFDGVEGVLSTVSGYSGGHLKNPTYHDVIYKDTGHVEALEITYDPNKVNYEKLLNIFWRNIDPFDSEGQFCDKGKSYRSVSYTHLTLPTIYSV
;
A
#
# COMPACT_ATOMS: atom_id res chain seq x y z
N MET A 1 57.74 -36.14 -22.74
CA MET A 1 56.44 -35.49 -23.13
C MET A 1 55.62 -35.26 -21.86
N LYS A 2 55.64 -34.06 -21.32
CA LYS A 2 54.89 -33.71 -20.09
C LYS A 2 53.53 -33.18 -20.47
N LYS A 3 52.45 -33.91 -20.08
CA LYS A 3 51.09 -33.48 -20.25
C LYS A 3 50.73 -32.52 -19.11
N TYR A 4 50.53 -31.24 -19.41
CA TYR A 4 50.02 -30.26 -18.45
C TYR A 4 48.51 -30.40 -18.42
N LEU A 5 48.00 -30.92 -17.31
CA LEU A 5 46.56 -30.95 -16.99
C LEU A 5 46.17 -29.56 -16.48
N PHE A 6 45.52 -28.79 -17.32
CA PHE A 6 45.00 -27.45 -16.98
C PHE A 6 43.66 -27.63 -16.24
N MET A 7 43.72 -27.56 -14.91
CA MET A 7 42.57 -27.68 -14.04
C MET A 7 41.87 -26.31 -13.98
N ILE A 8 40.84 -26.13 -14.79
CA ILE A 8 39.99 -24.92 -14.75
C ILE A 8 39.11 -25.03 -13.53
N LEU A 9 39.46 -24.31 -12.46
CA LEU A 9 38.62 -24.12 -11.29
C LEU A 9 37.51 -23.09 -11.62
N ILE A 10 36.35 -23.60 -12.03
CA ILE A 10 35.16 -22.75 -12.22
C ILE A 10 34.65 -22.37 -10.83
N PHE A 11 34.95 -21.15 -10.42
CA PHE A 11 34.37 -20.55 -9.22
C PHE A 11 32.90 -20.22 -9.54
N LEU A 12 31.99 -21.12 -9.18
CA LEU A 12 30.56 -20.87 -9.19
C LEU A 12 30.27 -19.84 -8.10
N ILE A 13 30.26 -18.55 -8.47
CA ILE A 13 29.75 -17.50 -7.61
C ILE A 13 28.22 -17.67 -7.59
N SER A 14 27.74 -18.39 -6.59
CA SER A 14 26.31 -18.44 -6.29
C SER A 14 25.87 -17.06 -5.77
N THR A 15 25.43 -16.21 -6.67
CA THR A 15 24.69 -15.00 -6.28
C THR A 15 23.35 -15.46 -5.73
N SER A 16 23.24 -15.57 -4.42
CA SER A 16 21.95 -15.72 -3.77
C SER A 16 21.13 -14.48 -4.06
N ALA A 17 20.19 -14.60 -5.01
CA ALA A 17 19.17 -13.58 -5.20
C ALA A 17 18.34 -13.53 -3.91
N GLN A 18 18.65 -12.59 -3.03
CA GLN A 18 17.85 -12.32 -1.84
C GLN A 18 16.48 -11.87 -2.31
N SER A 19 15.48 -12.72 -2.14
CA SER A 19 14.08 -12.35 -2.39
C SER A 19 13.75 -11.13 -1.51
N LYS A 20 13.53 -9.99 -2.15
CA LYS A 20 13.10 -8.79 -1.44
C LYS A 20 11.67 -9.04 -0.96
N ASN A 21 11.50 -9.20 0.34
CA ASN A 21 10.20 -9.43 0.96
C ASN A 21 9.50 -8.08 1.20
N PHE A 22 8.91 -7.52 0.16
CA PHE A 22 8.12 -6.31 0.26
C PHE A 22 6.80 -6.59 0.99
N LYS A 23 6.31 -5.60 1.72
CA LYS A 23 5.05 -5.68 2.45
C LYS A 23 4.05 -4.69 1.89
N LYS A 24 2.78 -4.96 2.17
CA LYS A 24 1.66 -4.08 1.83
C LYS A 24 0.94 -3.62 3.09
N VAL A 25 0.44 -2.39 3.04
CA VAL A 25 -0.46 -1.81 4.04
C VAL A 25 -1.55 -1.04 3.33
N TYR A 26 -2.71 -0.95 3.97
CA TYR A 26 -3.89 -0.29 3.42
C TYR A 26 -4.38 0.75 4.39
N PHE A 27 -4.55 1.98 3.91
CA PHE A 27 -5.12 3.10 4.67
C PHE A 27 -6.27 3.73 3.90
N ALA A 28 -7.32 4.10 4.62
CA ALA A 28 -8.36 4.98 4.13
C ALA A 28 -8.35 6.25 4.99
N GLY A 29 -8.28 7.40 4.38
CA GLY A 29 -8.11 8.68 5.10
C GLY A 29 -8.74 9.85 4.35
N GLY A 30 -9.94 9.66 3.82
CA GLY A 30 -10.60 10.63 2.96
C GLY A 30 -10.20 10.45 1.50
N CYS A 31 -10.00 11.56 0.80
CA CYS A 31 -9.59 11.54 -0.60
C CYS A 31 -8.29 10.74 -0.80
N PHE A 32 -8.37 9.66 -1.56
CA PHE A 32 -7.23 8.77 -1.80
C PHE A 32 -6.07 9.45 -2.53
N TRP A 33 -6.32 10.47 -3.37
CA TRP A 33 -5.26 11.24 -4.02
C TRP A 33 -4.48 12.11 -3.02
N CYS A 34 -5.18 12.69 -2.02
CA CYS A 34 -4.52 13.43 -0.94
C CYS A 34 -3.67 12.49 -0.06
N MET A 35 -4.19 11.28 0.19
CA MET A 35 -3.43 10.25 0.90
C MET A 35 -2.22 9.80 0.09
N GLU A 36 -2.37 9.57 -1.21
CA GLU A 36 -1.28 9.18 -2.11
C GLU A 36 -0.13 10.19 -2.07
N GLU A 37 -0.44 11.49 -2.20
CA GLU A 37 0.55 12.57 -2.10
C GLU A 37 1.32 12.55 -0.78
N SER A 38 0.67 12.16 0.32
CA SER A 38 1.30 12.07 1.64
C SER A 38 2.36 10.98 1.76
N PHE A 39 2.31 9.98 0.89
CA PHE A 39 3.25 8.85 0.88
C PHE A 39 4.24 8.92 -0.29
N ASP A 40 4.00 9.79 -1.26
CA ASP A 40 4.92 10.02 -2.37
C ASP A 40 6.27 10.55 -1.84
N GLY A 41 7.35 9.96 -2.34
CA GLY A 41 8.71 10.33 -1.94
C GLY A 41 9.13 9.85 -0.55
N VAL A 42 8.30 9.11 0.18
CA VAL A 42 8.72 8.49 1.45
C VAL A 42 9.74 7.39 1.17
N GLU A 43 10.94 7.54 1.71
CA GLU A 43 12.00 6.54 1.52
C GLU A 43 11.54 5.17 2.02
N GLY A 44 11.60 4.17 1.15
CA GLY A 44 11.16 2.81 1.43
C GLY A 44 9.75 2.50 0.93
N VAL A 45 8.94 3.48 0.56
CA VAL A 45 7.73 3.27 -0.22
C VAL A 45 8.12 3.01 -1.67
N LEU A 46 7.58 1.95 -2.25
CA LEU A 46 7.91 1.51 -3.61
C LEU A 46 6.82 1.86 -4.61
N SER A 47 5.58 1.75 -4.18
CA SER A 47 4.41 2.12 -4.99
C SER A 47 3.21 2.37 -4.09
N THR A 48 2.33 3.20 -4.58
CA THR A 48 0.99 3.47 -4.06
C THR A 48 -0.04 3.13 -5.12
N VAL A 49 -1.21 2.67 -4.71
CA VAL A 49 -2.34 2.39 -5.61
C VAL A 49 -3.61 2.88 -4.93
N SER A 50 -4.21 3.90 -5.51
CA SER A 50 -5.53 4.40 -5.11
C SER A 50 -6.64 3.46 -5.55
N GLY A 51 -7.66 3.27 -4.71
CA GLY A 51 -8.77 2.37 -5.03
C GLY A 51 -9.85 2.35 -3.94
N TYR A 52 -10.72 1.35 -4.01
CA TYR A 52 -11.87 1.19 -3.11
C TYR A 52 -11.79 -0.11 -2.34
N SER A 53 -12.15 -0.07 -1.06
CA SER A 53 -12.06 -1.23 -0.18
C SER A 53 -13.22 -1.30 0.84
N GLY A 54 -13.48 -2.50 1.33
CA GLY A 54 -14.39 -2.75 2.46
C GLY A 54 -15.88 -2.84 2.11
N GLY A 55 -16.28 -2.57 0.88
CA GLY A 55 -17.67 -2.63 0.46
C GLY A 55 -18.09 -3.98 -0.13
N HIS A 56 -19.37 -4.07 -0.51
CA HIS A 56 -19.99 -5.28 -1.02
C HIS A 56 -20.15 -5.31 -2.56
N LEU A 57 -20.06 -4.14 -3.22
CA LEU A 57 -20.18 -4.06 -4.67
C LEU A 57 -18.87 -4.52 -5.33
N LYS A 58 -18.96 -5.47 -6.25
CA LYS A 58 -17.82 -5.94 -7.04
C LYS A 58 -17.53 -4.98 -8.19
N ASN A 59 -16.26 -4.67 -8.41
CA ASN A 59 -15.79 -3.78 -9.48
C ASN A 59 -16.54 -2.43 -9.49
N PRO A 60 -16.58 -1.69 -8.37
CA PRO A 60 -17.30 -0.44 -8.29
C PRO A 60 -16.62 0.62 -9.18
N THR A 61 -17.41 1.47 -9.79
CA THR A 61 -16.93 2.70 -10.40
C THR A 61 -16.83 3.81 -9.35
N TYR A 62 -16.11 4.89 -9.67
CA TYR A 62 -16.08 6.09 -8.81
C TYR A 62 -17.49 6.62 -8.51
N HIS A 63 -18.33 6.71 -9.54
CA HIS A 63 -19.71 7.14 -9.38
C HIS A 63 -20.50 6.24 -8.41
N ASP A 64 -20.26 4.93 -8.45
CA ASP A 64 -20.94 4.01 -7.54
C ASP A 64 -20.53 4.29 -6.09
N VAL A 65 -19.23 4.46 -5.82
CA VAL A 65 -18.72 4.65 -4.45
C VAL A 65 -19.18 5.98 -3.85
N ILE A 66 -19.23 7.04 -4.67
CA ILE A 66 -19.60 8.38 -4.18
C ILE A 66 -21.11 8.55 -4.03
N TYR A 67 -21.92 7.99 -4.95
CA TYR A 67 -23.35 8.29 -5.03
C TYR A 67 -24.26 7.14 -4.60
N LYS A 68 -23.73 5.94 -4.35
CA LYS A 68 -24.51 4.78 -3.93
C LYS A 68 -24.00 4.24 -2.59
N ASP A 69 -24.86 3.51 -1.89
CA ASP A 69 -24.45 2.82 -0.65
C ASP A 69 -23.75 1.49 -0.99
N THR A 70 -22.49 1.58 -1.36
CA THR A 70 -21.67 0.41 -1.71
C THR A 70 -20.93 -0.19 -0.53
N GLY A 71 -20.84 0.55 0.58
CA GLY A 71 -20.03 0.23 1.75
C GLY A 71 -18.54 0.45 1.57
N HIS A 72 -18.07 0.77 0.35
CA HIS A 72 -16.67 1.05 0.07
C HIS A 72 -16.21 2.36 0.69
N VAL A 73 -14.92 2.41 1.01
CA VAL A 73 -14.18 3.63 1.30
C VAL A 73 -13.11 3.84 0.23
N GLU A 74 -12.75 5.09 0.01
CA GLU A 74 -11.54 5.42 -0.72
C GLU A 74 -10.33 4.96 0.10
N ALA A 75 -9.45 4.19 -0.50
CA ALA A 75 -8.33 3.57 0.17
C ALA A 75 -7.05 3.63 -0.67
N LEU A 76 -5.92 3.60 0.00
CA LEU A 76 -4.60 3.55 -0.59
C LEU A 76 -3.92 2.24 -0.22
N GLU A 77 -3.47 1.48 -1.21
CA GLU A 77 -2.53 0.38 -1.02
C GLU A 77 -1.11 0.92 -1.11
N ILE A 78 -0.28 0.64 -0.13
CA ILE A 78 1.13 1.04 -0.10
C ILE A 78 1.99 -0.22 -0.08
N THR A 79 2.84 -0.39 -1.09
CA THR A 79 3.88 -1.42 -1.11
C THR A 79 5.19 -0.81 -0.63
N TYR A 80 5.83 -1.41 0.36
CA TYR A 80 7.04 -0.86 0.97
C TYR A 80 8.11 -1.92 1.28
N ASP A 81 9.36 -1.45 1.36
CA ASP A 81 10.51 -2.26 1.82
C ASP A 81 10.64 -2.15 3.34
N PRO A 82 10.36 -3.23 4.11
CA PRO A 82 10.41 -3.20 5.57
C PRO A 82 11.81 -3.00 6.15
N ASN A 83 12.86 -3.09 5.31
CA ASN A 83 14.23 -2.78 5.72
C ASN A 83 14.54 -1.29 5.67
N LYS A 84 13.71 -0.49 4.97
CA LYS A 84 13.88 0.96 4.81
C LYS A 84 12.87 1.77 5.60
N VAL A 85 11.62 1.32 5.65
CA VAL A 85 10.54 1.95 6.38
C VAL A 85 9.72 0.89 7.12
N ASN A 86 9.43 1.13 8.39
CA ASN A 86 8.57 0.24 9.17
C ASN A 86 7.10 0.70 9.14
N TYR A 87 6.21 -0.21 9.52
CA TYR A 87 4.77 0.05 9.58
C TYR A 87 4.43 1.25 10.50
N GLU A 88 5.12 1.39 11.63
CA GLU A 88 4.87 2.48 12.60
C GLU A 88 5.12 3.85 11.99
N LYS A 89 6.17 3.99 11.16
CA LYS A 89 6.45 5.23 10.45
C LYS A 89 5.35 5.55 9.44
N LEU A 90 4.87 4.55 8.67
CA LEU A 90 3.76 4.72 7.74
C LEU A 90 2.48 5.10 8.49
N LEU A 91 2.20 4.45 9.61
CA LEU A 91 1.05 4.77 10.47
C LEU A 91 1.14 6.18 11.05
N ASN A 92 2.34 6.65 11.43
CA ASN A 92 2.55 8.02 11.88
C ASN A 92 2.29 9.06 10.79
N ILE A 93 2.65 8.77 9.53
CA ILE A 93 2.31 9.62 8.39
C ILE A 93 0.79 9.66 8.22
N PHE A 94 0.13 8.51 8.24
CA PHE A 94 -1.33 8.41 8.17
C PHE A 94 -2.01 9.28 9.22
N TRP A 95 -1.67 9.13 10.50
CA TRP A 95 -2.27 9.87 11.61
C TRP A 95 -2.10 11.38 11.52
N ARG A 96 -1.06 11.87 10.86
CA ARG A 96 -0.82 13.30 10.66
C ARG A 96 -1.62 13.90 9.49
N ASN A 97 -2.17 13.04 8.65
CA ASN A 97 -2.88 13.44 7.44
C ASN A 97 -4.39 13.14 7.52
N ILE A 98 -4.90 12.81 8.69
CA ILE A 98 -6.33 12.62 8.93
C ILE A 98 -6.81 13.45 10.14
N ASP A 99 -8.12 13.70 10.19
CA ASP A 99 -8.82 14.10 11.41
C ASP A 99 -9.45 12.85 12.03
N PRO A 100 -8.89 12.32 13.14
CA PRO A 100 -9.41 11.10 13.76
C PRO A 100 -10.74 11.31 14.49
N PHE A 101 -11.21 12.55 14.65
CA PHE A 101 -12.47 12.90 15.30
C PHE A 101 -13.61 13.11 14.31
N ASP A 102 -13.34 13.13 13.00
CA ASP A 102 -14.36 13.26 11.97
C ASP A 102 -14.89 11.90 11.54
N SER A 103 -16.04 11.51 12.06
CA SER A 103 -16.71 10.25 11.70
C SER A 103 -17.49 10.32 10.39
N GLU A 104 -17.74 11.52 9.87
CA GLU A 104 -18.59 11.77 8.71
C GLU A 104 -17.80 12.01 7.42
N GLY A 105 -16.46 11.93 7.51
CA GLY A 105 -15.59 12.16 6.36
C GLY A 105 -14.19 12.55 6.75
N GLN A 106 -13.53 13.35 5.91
CA GLN A 106 -12.27 13.98 6.23
C GLN A 106 -12.19 15.37 5.62
N PHE A 107 -11.88 16.37 6.44
CA PHE A 107 -11.75 17.77 6.03
C PHE A 107 -12.95 18.28 5.20
N CYS A 108 -12.73 18.57 3.92
CA CYS A 108 -13.78 19.06 3.01
C CYS A 108 -14.61 17.92 2.40
N ASP A 109 -14.11 16.69 2.43
CA ASP A 109 -14.78 15.54 1.83
C ASP A 109 -15.69 14.86 2.83
N LYS A 110 -16.98 14.90 2.59
CA LYS A 110 -18.01 14.35 3.47
C LYS A 110 -18.73 13.16 2.84
N GLY A 111 -19.04 12.19 3.66
CA GLY A 111 -19.77 10.99 3.28
C GLY A 111 -19.06 9.70 3.69
N LYS A 112 -19.80 8.59 3.64
CA LYS A 112 -19.36 7.28 4.12
C LYS A 112 -18.09 6.75 3.43
N SER A 113 -17.85 7.15 2.17
CA SER A 113 -16.68 6.76 1.40
C SER A 113 -15.39 7.44 1.86
N TYR A 114 -15.47 8.53 2.60
CA TYR A 114 -14.32 9.31 3.07
C TYR A 114 -13.96 9.09 4.54
N ARG A 115 -14.57 8.13 5.21
CA ARG A 115 -14.24 7.83 6.60
C ARG A 115 -12.84 7.23 6.73
N SER A 116 -12.17 7.51 7.85
CA SER A 116 -10.84 6.99 8.13
C SER A 116 -10.88 5.52 8.57
N VAL A 117 -10.01 4.71 7.98
CA VAL A 117 -9.82 3.30 8.37
C VAL A 117 -8.33 2.93 8.24
N SER A 118 -7.80 2.26 9.25
CA SER A 118 -6.52 1.57 9.17
C SER A 118 -6.76 0.06 9.20
N TYR A 119 -6.40 -0.63 8.14
CA TYR A 119 -6.57 -2.08 8.04
C TYR A 119 -5.34 -2.78 8.62
N THR A 120 -5.48 -3.29 9.83
CA THR A 120 -4.40 -3.99 10.57
C THR A 120 -4.59 -5.51 10.61
N HIS A 121 -5.55 -6.05 9.84
CA HIS A 121 -5.94 -7.46 9.92
C HIS A 121 -4.99 -8.37 9.15
N LEU A 122 -4.96 -9.65 9.57
CA LEU A 122 -4.16 -10.71 8.95
C LEU A 122 -4.60 -11.04 7.51
N THR A 123 -5.85 -10.77 7.17
CA THR A 123 -6.37 -10.89 5.80
C THR A 123 -6.43 -9.49 5.20
N LEU A 124 -5.62 -9.27 4.18
CA LEU A 124 -5.64 -7.99 3.46
C LEU A 124 -6.99 -7.81 2.74
N PRO A 125 -7.60 -6.63 2.82
CA PRO A 125 -8.84 -6.35 2.10
C PRO A 125 -8.59 -6.41 0.59
N THR A 126 -9.61 -6.76 -0.17
CA THR A 126 -9.57 -6.59 -1.62
C THR A 126 -9.65 -5.09 -1.92
N ILE A 127 -8.71 -4.60 -2.72
CA ILE A 127 -8.76 -3.24 -3.24
C ILE A 127 -9.12 -3.28 -4.72
N TYR A 128 -10.06 -2.44 -5.13
CA TYR A 128 -10.41 -2.22 -6.52
C TYR A 128 -9.75 -0.93 -6.97
N SER A 129 -8.65 -1.06 -7.72
CA SER A 129 -7.90 0.11 -8.23
C SER A 129 -8.76 0.96 -9.16
N VAL A 130 -8.54 2.25 -9.14
CA VAL A 130 -9.13 3.24 -10.06
C VAL A 130 -8.30 3.40 -11.31
#